data_40453eeaa4c206a060de38e58c5de233
#
_entry.id   40453eeaa4c206a060de38e58c5de233
#
_cell.length_a   1.000
_cell.length_b   1.000
_cell.length_c   1.000
_cell.angle_alpha   90.00
_cell.angle_beta   90.00
_cell.angle_gamma   90.00
#
_symmetry.space_group_name_H-M   'P 1'
#
loop_
_entity.id
_entity.type
_entity.pdbx_description
1 polymer ?
#
loop_
_entity_poly.entity_id
_entity_poly.type
_entity_poly.pdbx_seq_one_letter_code
_entity_poly.pdbx_strand_id
1 'polypeptide(L)'
;MKSLSGLNHLLEYIAESQNEGGGIPSETGKILDPWDHIECCMALDVFGEKERSSLGFQWLIDHQEDDGSWYSEYQADKNISSRKESNFSSYIAIGALHNYESYKDLKFLENLLPTLEKSLEFTLSAQTDFGEFSWAMENGKWLDDALKTGNSSIYMSLKAYKKIFDLLGKNSNQIESSLTALKKVFLTNTLSLIHI
;
A
#
# COMPACT_ATOMS: atom_id res chain seq x y z
N MET A 1 25.43 0.60 -13.25
CA MET A 1 24.43 1.43 -12.53
C MET A 1 24.81 2.91 -12.71
N LYS A 2 23.89 3.78 -13.15
CA LYS A 2 24.11 5.24 -13.10
C LYS A 2 24.19 5.62 -11.63
N SER A 3 25.16 6.47 -11.28
CA SER A 3 25.33 6.97 -9.91
C SER A 3 24.08 7.74 -9.47
N LEU A 4 23.50 7.39 -8.30
CA LEU A 4 22.40 8.11 -7.67
C LEU A 4 22.88 9.39 -6.93
N SER A 5 24.17 9.70 -7.00
CA SER A 5 24.78 10.82 -6.26
C SER A 5 24.12 12.19 -6.50
N GLY A 6 23.50 12.39 -7.65
CA GLY A 6 22.72 13.62 -7.94
C GLY A 6 21.39 13.72 -7.20
N LEU A 7 20.93 12.63 -6.54
CA LEU A 7 19.63 12.54 -5.85
C LEU A 7 19.78 12.45 -4.32
N ASN A 8 21.00 12.59 -3.78
CA ASN A 8 21.24 12.45 -2.34
C ASN A 8 20.41 13.44 -1.50
N HIS A 9 20.13 14.64 -2.02
CA HIS A 9 19.28 15.60 -1.33
C HIS A 9 17.83 15.11 -1.15
N LEU A 10 17.32 14.23 -2.03
CA LEU A 10 16.00 13.61 -1.87
C LEU A 10 16.04 12.54 -0.78
N LEU A 11 17.12 11.76 -0.73
CA LEU A 11 17.32 10.81 0.35
C LEU A 11 17.39 11.51 1.70
N GLU A 12 18.21 12.59 1.80
CA GLU A 12 18.34 13.39 3.01
C GLU A 12 16.96 13.92 3.47
N TYR A 13 16.19 14.47 2.55
CA TYR A 13 14.85 14.98 2.83
C TYR A 13 13.90 13.89 3.41
N ILE A 14 13.84 12.72 2.77
CA ILE A 14 13.03 11.59 3.25
C ILE A 14 13.51 11.12 4.63
N ALA A 15 14.84 11.02 4.80
CA ALA A 15 15.44 10.54 6.05
C ALA A 15 15.23 11.52 7.22
N GLU A 16 15.24 12.83 6.96
CA GLU A 16 14.96 13.88 7.95
C GLU A 16 13.46 13.99 8.29
N SER A 17 12.58 13.65 7.34
CA SER A 17 11.13 13.63 7.56
C SER A 17 10.69 12.43 8.37
N GLN A 18 11.44 11.32 8.37
CA GLN A 18 11.10 10.11 9.11
C GLN A 18 11.18 10.34 10.63
N ASN A 19 10.05 10.10 11.32
CA ASN A 19 10.01 10.22 12.79
C ASN A 19 10.61 8.99 13.51
N GLU A 20 10.72 9.05 14.82
CA GLU A 20 11.30 7.97 15.64
C GLU A 20 10.52 6.64 15.54
N GLY A 21 9.21 6.70 15.32
CA GLY A 21 8.35 5.53 15.13
C GLY A 21 8.40 4.94 13.70
N GLY A 22 9.14 5.59 12.79
CA GLY A 22 9.28 5.14 11.40
C GLY A 22 8.33 5.79 10.40
N GLY A 23 7.34 6.55 10.84
CA GLY A 23 6.41 7.26 9.98
C GLY A 23 7.12 8.34 9.14
N ILE A 24 6.77 8.44 7.86
CA ILE A 24 7.38 9.41 6.93
C ILE A 24 6.26 10.33 6.42
N PRO A 25 6.03 11.49 7.05
CA PRO A 25 5.09 12.49 6.57
C PRO A 25 5.65 13.25 5.38
N SER A 26 4.78 13.98 4.67
CA SER A 26 5.15 14.84 3.53
C SER A 26 6.24 15.88 3.88
N GLU A 27 6.22 16.36 5.12
CA GLU A 27 7.24 17.20 5.76
C GLU A 27 7.23 16.91 7.27
N THR A 28 8.32 17.20 7.98
CA THR A 28 8.37 17.03 9.44
C THR A 28 7.18 17.70 10.13
N GLY A 29 6.40 16.90 10.89
CA GLY A 29 5.22 17.35 11.63
C GLY A 29 3.98 17.64 10.77
N LYS A 30 4.02 17.33 9.47
CA LYS A 30 2.87 17.43 8.55
C LYS A 30 2.10 16.11 8.45
N ILE A 31 1.25 16.02 7.44
CA ILE A 31 0.41 14.87 7.20
C ILE A 31 1.24 13.73 6.62
N LEU A 32 0.97 12.53 7.12
CA LEU A 32 1.38 11.27 6.55
C LEU A 32 0.14 10.58 6.00
N ASP A 33 0.17 10.18 4.73
CA ASP A 33 -0.75 9.20 4.19
C ASP A 33 0.00 7.88 3.90
N PRO A 34 -0.70 6.74 3.98
CA PRO A 34 -0.06 5.43 3.80
C PRO A 34 0.56 5.21 2.42
N TRP A 35 0.01 5.83 1.38
CA TRP A 35 0.53 5.70 0.02
C TRP A 35 1.90 6.34 -0.14
N ASP A 36 2.00 7.65 0.13
CA ASP A 36 3.26 8.39 0.03
C ASP A 36 4.31 7.84 1.00
N HIS A 37 3.87 7.40 2.19
CA HIS A 37 4.75 6.73 3.15
C HIS A 37 5.39 5.46 2.56
N ILE A 38 4.60 4.58 1.90
CA ILE A 38 5.12 3.37 1.26
C ILE A 38 6.06 3.73 0.11
N GLU A 39 5.74 4.75 -0.70
CA GLU A 39 6.63 5.22 -1.76
C GLU A 39 7.96 5.73 -1.22
N CYS A 40 7.94 6.43 -0.09
CA CYS A 40 9.16 6.84 0.62
C CYS A 40 9.98 5.61 1.10
N CYS A 41 9.33 4.57 1.63
CA CYS A 41 10.02 3.32 1.97
C CYS A 41 10.68 2.66 0.74
N MET A 42 9.97 2.64 -0.40
CA MET A 42 10.54 2.13 -1.66
C MET A 42 11.72 2.99 -2.15
N ALA A 43 11.66 4.31 -1.99
CA ALA A 43 12.78 5.19 -2.30
C ALA A 43 13.99 4.90 -1.39
N LEU A 44 13.77 4.72 -0.08
CA LEU A 44 14.83 4.29 0.86
C LEU A 44 15.48 2.97 0.43
N ASP A 45 14.69 1.98 -0.03
CA ASP A 45 15.22 0.72 -0.56
C ASP A 45 16.14 0.94 -1.78
N VAL A 46 15.77 1.84 -2.70
CA VAL A 46 16.59 2.18 -3.88
C VAL A 46 17.94 2.77 -3.49
N PHE A 47 18.00 3.53 -2.40
CA PHE A 47 19.23 4.09 -1.85
C PHE A 47 20.01 3.11 -0.95
N GLY A 48 19.46 1.94 -0.64
CA GLY A 48 20.08 0.93 0.23
C GLY A 48 19.90 1.18 1.73
N GLU A 49 18.97 2.07 2.12
CA GLU A 49 18.66 2.43 3.50
C GLU A 49 17.70 1.40 4.13
N LYS A 50 18.16 0.14 4.20
CA LYS A 50 17.35 -1.01 4.62
C LYS A 50 16.72 -0.82 6.01
N GLU A 51 17.49 -0.33 6.97
CA GLU A 51 17.05 -0.14 8.35
C GLU A 51 15.92 0.91 8.42
N ARG A 52 16.06 2.02 7.69
CA ARG A 52 15.04 3.06 7.62
C ARG A 52 13.76 2.57 6.92
N SER A 53 13.90 1.87 5.82
CA SER A 53 12.76 1.25 5.12
C SER A 53 12.05 0.24 6.02
N SER A 54 12.80 -0.62 6.72
CA SER A 54 12.23 -1.59 7.66
C SER A 54 11.47 -0.90 8.81
N LEU A 55 11.99 0.21 9.32
CA LEU A 55 11.29 1.01 10.33
C LEU A 55 9.99 1.61 9.82
N GLY A 56 9.95 2.05 8.54
CA GLY A 56 8.73 2.49 7.89
C GLY A 56 7.68 1.37 7.78
N PHE A 57 8.08 0.15 7.41
CA PHE A 57 7.16 -0.99 7.42
C PHE A 57 6.71 -1.38 8.84
N GLN A 58 7.55 -1.19 9.85
CA GLN A 58 7.14 -1.39 11.24
C GLN A 58 6.04 -0.39 11.64
N TRP A 59 6.15 0.88 11.21
CA TRP A 59 5.10 1.88 11.42
C TRP A 59 3.75 1.41 10.84
N LEU A 60 3.75 0.81 9.63
CA LEU A 60 2.53 0.26 9.03
C LEU A 60 1.96 -0.89 9.87
N ILE A 61 2.79 -1.78 10.41
CA ILE A 61 2.34 -2.85 11.30
C ILE A 61 1.67 -2.27 12.55
N ASP A 62 2.31 -1.29 13.18
CA ASP A 62 1.88 -0.71 14.46
C ASP A 62 0.61 0.15 14.33
N HIS A 63 0.31 0.66 13.12
CA HIS A 63 -0.84 1.52 12.84
C HIS A 63 -1.94 0.86 12.01
N GLN A 64 -1.81 -0.46 11.76
CA GLN A 64 -2.87 -1.20 11.08
C GLN A 64 -4.10 -1.33 11.99
N GLU A 65 -5.26 -0.93 11.47
CA GLU A 65 -6.54 -1.09 12.14
C GLU A 65 -6.95 -2.58 12.24
N ASP A 66 -7.87 -2.91 13.15
CA ASP A 66 -8.35 -4.28 13.35
C ASP A 66 -8.97 -4.89 12.08
N ASP A 67 -9.57 -4.05 11.23
CA ASP A 67 -10.14 -4.45 9.94
C ASP A 67 -9.11 -4.61 8.81
N GLY A 68 -7.82 -4.41 9.10
CA GLY A 68 -6.73 -4.56 8.15
C GLY A 68 -6.39 -3.31 7.33
N SER A 69 -7.10 -2.22 7.53
CA SER A 69 -6.91 -0.95 6.84
C SER A 69 -5.96 0.00 7.57
N TRP A 70 -5.73 1.15 6.92
CA TRP A 70 -5.22 2.38 7.54
C TRP A 70 -6.17 3.53 7.23
N TYR A 71 -6.21 4.53 8.11
CA TYR A 71 -6.85 5.80 7.79
C TYR A 71 -6.08 6.53 6.68
N SER A 72 -6.78 7.39 5.94
CA SER A 72 -6.15 8.11 4.82
C SER A 72 -5.13 9.16 5.27
N GLU A 73 -5.21 9.64 6.50
CA GLU A 73 -4.34 10.73 6.98
C GLU A 73 -3.99 10.56 8.46
N TYR A 74 -2.72 10.76 8.76
CA TYR A 74 -2.17 10.79 10.13
C TYR A 74 -1.37 12.07 10.35
N GLN A 75 -1.35 12.56 11.58
CA GLN A 75 -0.46 13.63 12.04
C GLN A 75 0.07 13.29 13.42
N ALA A 76 1.39 13.35 13.60
CA ALA A 76 2.06 12.90 14.81
C ALA A 76 1.59 11.49 15.27
N ASP A 77 1.55 10.56 14.32
CA ASP A 77 1.13 9.16 14.46
C ASP A 77 -0.32 8.95 14.96
N LYS A 78 -1.15 9.99 14.89
CA LYS A 78 -2.57 9.91 15.20
C LYS A 78 -3.38 10.10 13.92
N ASN A 79 -4.39 9.25 13.73
CA ASN A 79 -5.32 9.44 12.63
C ASN A 79 -6.10 10.75 12.81
N ILE A 80 -6.22 11.50 11.71
CA ILE A 80 -6.95 12.78 11.63
C ILE A 80 -8.08 12.73 10.59
N SER A 81 -8.28 11.59 9.94
CA SER A 81 -9.31 11.32 8.96
C SER A 81 -10.21 10.19 9.43
N SER A 82 -11.48 10.20 9.04
CA SER A 82 -12.40 9.05 9.23
C SER A 82 -12.43 8.12 8.01
N ARG A 83 -11.75 8.50 6.92
CA ARG A 83 -11.75 7.78 5.65
C ARG A 83 -10.65 6.73 5.62
N LYS A 84 -10.98 5.58 5.02
CA LYS A 84 -10.08 4.46 4.75
C LYS A 84 -10.17 4.14 3.26
N GLU A 85 -9.05 4.24 2.55
CA GLU A 85 -9.04 4.05 1.10
C GLU A 85 -8.57 2.63 0.72
N SER A 86 -9.31 1.98 -0.17
CA SER A 86 -9.03 0.60 -0.59
C SER A 86 -7.69 0.49 -1.33
N ASN A 87 -7.37 1.48 -2.17
CA ASN A 87 -6.09 1.54 -2.87
C ASN A 87 -4.91 1.82 -1.94
N PHE A 88 -5.06 2.65 -0.92
CA PHE A 88 -4.01 2.91 0.09
C PHE A 88 -3.70 1.63 0.86
N SER A 89 -4.74 0.95 1.36
CA SER A 89 -4.56 -0.29 2.11
C SER A 89 -3.93 -1.41 1.27
N SER A 90 -4.28 -1.51 -0.01
CA SER A 90 -3.69 -2.53 -0.90
C SER A 90 -2.22 -2.25 -1.25
N TYR A 91 -1.77 -0.99 -1.19
CA TYR A 91 -0.48 -0.57 -1.72
C TYR A 91 0.72 -1.12 -0.94
N ILE A 92 0.52 -1.52 0.31
CA ILE A 92 1.55 -2.19 1.12
C ILE A 92 2.17 -3.41 0.41
N ALA A 93 1.40 -4.14 -0.41
CA ALA A 93 1.91 -5.28 -1.15
C ALA A 93 2.94 -4.88 -2.20
N ILE A 94 2.76 -3.72 -2.84
CA ILE A 94 3.74 -3.20 -3.81
C ILE A 94 5.03 -2.84 -3.08
N GLY A 95 4.95 -2.11 -1.97
CA GLY A 95 6.12 -1.76 -1.17
C GLY A 95 6.84 -3.00 -0.62
N ALA A 96 6.08 -3.97 -0.08
CA ALA A 96 6.65 -5.20 0.45
C ALA A 96 7.38 -6.04 -0.62
N LEU A 97 6.78 -6.16 -1.81
CA LEU A 97 7.41 -6.85 -2.93
C LEU A 97 8.67 -6.12 -3.40
N HIS A 98 8.63 -4.78 -3.46
CA HIS A 98 9.78 -3.94 -3.82
C HIS A 98 10.95 -4.13 -2.85
N ASN A 99 10.69 -4.12 -1.53
CA ASN A 99 11.70 -4.38 -0.50
C ASN A 99 12.31 -5.77 -0.67
N TYR A 100 11.46 -6.81 -0.83
CA TYR A 100 11.94 -8.16 -1.12
C TYR A 100 12.79 -8.23 -2.39
N GLU A 101 12.38 -7.56 -3.46
CA GLU A 101 13.15 -7.55 -4.71
C GLU A 101 14.51 -6.85 -4.55
N SER A 102 14.59 -5.85 -3.70
CA SER A 102 15.81 -5.10 -3.39
C SER A 102 16.81 -5.93 -2.56
N TYR A 103 16.32 -6.64 -1.54
CA TYR A 103 17.20 -7.31 -0.55
C TYR A 103 17.15 -8.83 -0.58
N LYS A 104 16.16 -9.43 -1.26
CA LYS A 104 15.89 -10.89 -1.28
C LYS A 104 15.70 -11.49 0.12
N ASP A 105 15.19 -10.70 1.05
CA ASP A 105 14.96 -11.08 2.43
C ASP A 105 13.56 -11.70 2.60
N LEU A 106 13.48 -13.02 2.50
CA LEU A 106 12.21 -13.75 2.65
C LEU A 106 11.63 -13.62 4.07
N LYS A 107 12.51 -13.52 5.07
CA LYS A 107 12.08 -13.36 6.47
C LYS A 107 11.35 -12.05 6.70
N PHE A 108 11.68 -10.99 5.97
CA PHE A 108 10.93 -9.74 5.99
C PHE A 108 9.47 -9.99 5.54
N LEU A 109 9.26 -10.71 4.43
CA LEU A 109 7.91 -11.05 3.97
C LEU A 109 7.16 -11.96 4.95
N GLU A 110 7.84 -12.95 5.55
CA GLU A 110 7.25 -13.82 6.58
C GLU A 110 6.77 -13.02 7.80
N ASN A 111 7.56 -12.06 8.26
CA ASN A 111 7.20 -11.19 9.39
C ASN A 111 6.04 -10.24 9.05
N LEU A 112 5.97 -9.75 7.81
CA LEU A 112 4.92 -8.83 7.36
C LEU A 112 3.62 -9.55 6.95
N LEU A 113 3.67 -10.88 6.79
CA LEU A 113 2.55 -11.66 6.26
C LEU A 113 1.22 -11.45 7.01
N PRO A 114 1.15 -11.40 8.34
CA PRO A 114 -0.13 -11.17 9.03
C PRO A 114 -0.77 -9.82 8.66
N THR A 115 0.06 -8.78 8.50
CA THR A 115 -0.39 -7.45 8.08
C THR A 115 -0.86 -7.47 6.63
N LEU A 116 -0.14 -8.17 5.75
CA LEU A 116 -0.52 -8.34 4.34
C LEU A 116 -1.83 -9.12 4.20
N GLU A 117 -2.03 -10.20 4.96
CA GLU A 117 -3.28 -10.99 4.91
C GLU A 117 -4.48 -10.12 5.32
N LYS A 118 -4.39 -9.39 6.43
CA LYS A 118 -5.46 -8.47 6.87
C LYS A 118 -5.76 -7.36 5.86
N SER A 119 -4.72 -6.72 5.32
CA SER A 119 -4.92 -5.65 4.34
C SER A 119 -5.48 -6.16 3.01
N LEU A 120 -5.16 -7.39 2.63
CA LEU A 120 -5.80 -8.06 1.49
C LEU A 120 -7.29 -8.30 1.76
N GLU A 121 -7.66 -8.80 2.94
CA GLU A 121 -9.06 -9.02 3.33
C GLU A 121 -9.86 -7.71 3.29
N PHE A 122 -9.32 -6.63 3.86
CA PHE A 122 -9.94 -5.31 3.76
C PHE A 122 -10.12 -4.87 2.30
N THR A 123 -9.06 -4.98 1.49
CA THR A 123 -9.10 -4.61 0.06
C THR A 123 -10.18 -5.42 -0.67
N LEU A 124 -10.21 -6.74 -0.48
CA LEU A 124 -11.19 -7.61 -1.13
C LEU A 124 -12.63 -7.33 -0.69
N SER A 125 -12.84 -6.83 0.53
CA SER A 125 -14.17 -6.42 1.00
C SER A 125 -14.74 -5.19 0.27
N ALA A 126 -13.87 -4.43 -0.42
CA ALA A 126 -14.27 -3.30 -1.27
C ALA A 126 -14.76 -3.74 -2.65
N GLN A 127 -14.56 -5.01 -3.05
CA GLN A 127 -14.92 -5.47 -4.39
C GLN A 127 -16.43 -5.62 -4.53
N THR A 128 -17.00 -4.98 -5.55
CA THR A 128 -18.43 -5.05 -5.86
C THR A 128 -18.78 -6.31 -6.65
N ASP A 129 -20.07 -6.61 -6.78
CA ASP A 129 -20.56 -7.71 -7.61
C ASP A 129 -20.22 -7.53 -9.11
N PHE A 130 -19.93 -6.31 -9.56
CA PHE A 130 -19.52 -6.01 -10.93
C PHE A 130 -18.04 -6.27 -11.17
N GLY A 131 -17.22 -6.33 -10.09
CA GLY A 131 -15.81 -6.68 -10.13
C GLY A 131 -14.84 -5.51 -9.92
N GLU A 132 -15.31 -4.26 -9.92
CA GLU A 132 -14.52 -3.10 -9.48
C GLU A 132 -14.46 -3.00 -7.97
N PHE A 133 -13.58 -2.14 -7.47
CA PHE A 133 -13.41 -1.85 -6.06
C PHE A 133 -13.93 -0.46 -5.74
N SER A 134 -14.78 -0.36 -4.72
CA SER A 134 -15.15 0.92 -4.13
C SER A 134 -13.90 1.66 -3.66
N TRP A 135 -13.89 2.99 -3.87
CA TRP A 135 -12.72 3.81 -3.56
C TRP A 135 -12.41 3.85 -2.07
N ALA A 136 -13.41 4.20 -1.26
CA ALA A 136 -13.17 4.46 0.15
C ALA A 136 -14.33 4.00 1.04
N MET A 137 -14.01 3.77 2.30
CA MET A 137 -14.94 3.52 3.38
C MET A 137 -15.00 4.75 4.28
N GLU A 138 -16.22 5.22 4.59
CA GLU A 138 -16.48 6.25 5.58
C GLU A 138 -17.54 5.77 6.58
N ASN A 139 -17.31 5.99 7.87
CA ASN A 139 -18.22 5.54 8.93
C ASN A 139 -18.63 4.06 8.82
N GLY A 140 -17.68 3.19 8.43
CA GLY A 140 -17.88 1.75 8.31
C GLY A 140 -18.70 1.31 7.08
N LYS A 141 -18.89 2.19 6.10
CA LYS A 141 -19.63 1.88 4.85
C LYS A 141 -18.79 2.23 3.63
N TRP A 142 -18.76 1.29 2.67
CA TRP A 142 -18.17 1.57 1.37
C TRP A 142 -18.98 2.62 0.61
N LEU A 143 -18.27 3.55 -0.02
CA LEU A 143 -18.86 4.53 -0.94
C LEU A 143 -19.18 3.85 -2.28
N ASP A 144 -20.18 4.36 -2.99
CA ASP A 144 -20.59 3.84 -4.31
C ASP A 144 -19.64 4.25 -5.45
N ASP A 145 -18.58 5.00 -5.13
CA ASP A 145 -17.61 5.50 -6.11
C ASP A 145 -16.48 4.49 -6.35
N ALA A 146 -16.20 4.20 -7.62
CA ALA A 146 -15.09 3.35 -8.07
C ALA A 146 -14.15 4.14 -8.98
N LEU A 147 -13.01 4.58 -8.43
CA LEU A 147 -12.01 5.35 -9.18
C LEU A 147 -11.23 4.49 -10.14
N LYS A 148 -11.11 4.89 -11.40
CA LYS A 148 -10.28 4.18 -12.38
C LYS A 148 -8.81 4.12 -11.96
N THR A 149 -8.28 5.21 -11.42
CA THR A 149 -6.90 5.28 -10.90
C THR A 149 -6.71 4.36 -9.70
N GLY A 150 -7.61 4.41 -8.71
CA GLY A 150 -7.60 3.51 -7.55
C GLY A 150 -7.66 2.04 -7.96
N ASN A 151 -8.58 1.68 -8.86
CA ASN A 151 -8.71 0.31 -9.35
C ASN A 151 -7.48 -0.16 -10.16
N SER A 152 -6.82 0.75 -10.90
CA SER A 152 -5.55 0.43 -11.58
C SER A 152 -4.44 0.11 -10.59
N SER A 153 -4.35 0.87 -9.50
CA SER A 153 -3.42 0.60 -8.41
C SER A 153 -3.73 -0.71 -7.71
N ILE A 154 -5.00 -0.97 -7.35
CA ILE A 154 -5.43 -2.23 -6.72
C ILE A 154 -5.09 -3.41 -7.64
N TYR A 155 -5.28 -3.30 -8.95
CA TYR A 155 -4.88 -4.34 -9.89
C TYR A 155 -3.38 -4.70 -9.79
N MET A 156 -2.52 -3.69 -9.70
CA MET A 156 -1.08 -3.90 -9.51
C MET A 156 -0.75 -4.45 -8.12
N SER A 157 -1.43 -3.97 -7.08
CA SER A 157 -1.30 -4.47 -5.71
C SER A 157 -1.70 -5.94 -5.61
N LEU A 158 -2.81 -6.36 -6.22
CA LEU A 158 -3.23 -7.77 -6.25
C LEU A 158 -2.20 -8.66 -6.97
N LYS A 159 -1.55 -8.17 -8.02
CA LYS A 159 -0.44 -8.89 -8.66
C LYS A 159 0.77 -9.04 -7.72
N ALA A 160 1.07 -8.01 -6.92
CA ALA A 160 2.12 -8.07 -5.92
C ALA A 160 1.78 -9.07 -4.81
N TYR A 161 0.53 -9.03 -4.28
CA TYR A 161 0.04 -10.04 -3.32
C TYR A 161 0.19 -11.45 -3.86
N LYS A 162 -0.28 -11.70 -5.11
CA LYS A 162 -0.12 -13.02 -5.72
C LYS A 162 1.31 -13.49 -5.71
N LYS A 163 2.24 -12.63 -6.15
CA LYS A 163 3.68 -12.97 -6.19
C LYS A 163 4.25 -13.24 -4.80
N ILE A 164 3.88 -12.45 -3.79
CA ILE A 164 4.30 -12.67 -2.39
C ILE A 164 3.74 -13.99 -1.86
N PHE A 165 2.44 -14.27 -2.10
CA PHE A 165 1.81 -15.51 -1.65
C PHE A 165 2.43 -16.73 -2.32
N ASP A 166 2.73 -16.67 -3.63
CA ASP A 166 3.43 -17.74 -4.34
C ASP A 166 4.83 -17.98 -3.76
N LEU A 167 5.59 -16.91 -3.41
CA LEU A 167 6.90 -17.01 -2.77
C LEU A 167 6.85 -17.67 -1.38
N LEU A 168 5.76 -17.42 -0.63
CA LEU A 168 5.54 -17.95 0.72
C LEU A 168 4.75 -19.28 0.72
N GLY A 169 4.44 -19.85 -0.44
CA GLY A 169 3.69 -21.10 -0.57
C GLY A 169 2.23 -21.00 -0.09
N LYS A 170 1.64 -19.81 -0.15
CA LYS A 170 0.25 -19.53 0.25
C LYS A 170 -0.71 -19.68 -0.92
N ASN A 171 -1.97 -19.96 -0.61
CA ASN A 171 -3.03 -20.04 -1.61
C ASN A 171 -3.40 -18.65 -2.14
N SER A 172 -3.39 -18.46 -3.46
CA SER A 172 -3.68 -17.20 -4.14
C SER A 172 -4.97 -17.22 -4.99
N ASN A 173 -5.80 -18.25 -4.88
CA ASN A 173 -7.01 -18.43 -5.72
C ASN A 173 -7.99 -17.25 -5.64
N GLN A 174 -8.22 -16.69 -4.45
CA GLN A 174 -9.10 -15.55 -4.27
C GLN A 174 -8.54 -14.30 -4.96
N ILE A 175 -7.23 -14.09 -4.90
CA ILE A 175 -6.54 -12.99 -5.59
C ILE A 175 -6.71 -13.14 -7.10
N GLU A 176 -6.54 -14.36 -7.64
CA GLU A 176 -6.71 -14.64 -9.08
C GLU A 176 -8.14 -14.39 -9.56
N SER A 177 -9.12 -14.78 -8.75
CA SER A 177 -10.53 -14.52 -9.05
C SER A 177 -10.81 -13.01 -9.10
N SER A 178 -10.33 -12.24 -8.13
CA SER A 178 -10.48 -10.79 -8.08
C SER A 178 -9.76 -10.08 -9.23
N LEU A 179 -8.54 -10.50 -9.56
CA LEU A 179 -7.80 -9.99 -10.73
C LEU A 179 -8.56 -10.22 -12.03
N THR A 180 -9.17 -11.40 -12.18
CA THR A 180 -9.94 -11.75 -13.38
C THR A 180 -11.20 -10.90 -13.50
N ALA A 181 -11.93 -10.70 -12.41
CA ALA A 181 -13.10 -9.84 -12.36
C ALA A 181 -12.76 -8.39 -12.70
N LEU A 182 -11.73 -7.83 -12.05
CA LEU A 182 -11.30 -6.45 -12.28
C LEU A 182 -10.79 -6.24 -13.72
N LYS A 183 -10.04 -7.20 -14.26
CA LYS A 183 -9.60 -7.16 -15.66
C LYS A 183 -10.78 -7.08 -16.64
N LYS A 184 -11.86 -7.81 -16.37
CA LYS A 184 -13.09 -7.74 -17.18
C LYS A 184 -13.69 -6.33 -17.15
N VAL A 185 -13.74 -5.69 -15.99
CA VAL A 185 -14.23 -4.32 -15.83
C VAL A 185 -13.43 -3.34 -16.71
N PHE A 186 -12.11 -3.41 -16.70
CA PHE A 186 -11.27 -2.55 -17.55
C PHE A 186 -11.53 -2.75 -19.05
N LEU A 187 -11.78 -3.99 -19.46
CA LEU A 187 -12.03 -4.31 -20.89
C LEU A 187 -13.41 -3.86 -21.35
N THR A 188 -14.38 -3.74 -20.45
CA THR A 188 -15.76 -3.33 -20.77
C THR A 188 -16.00 -1.84 -20.65
N ASN A 189 -14.98 -1.04 -20.28
CA ASN A 189 -15.08 0.42 -20.04
C ASN A 189 -16.16 0.85 -19.05
N THR A 190 -16.51 -0.02 -18.11
CA THR A 190 -17.58 0.24 -17.12
C THR A 190 -17.14 1.12 -15.96
N LEU A 191 -15.82 1.39 -15.81
CA LEU A 191 -15.32 2.29 -14.78
C LEU A 191 -15.59 3.75 -15.13
N SER A 192 -16.24 4.46 -14.23
CA SER A 192 -16.38 5.90 -14.31
C SER A 192 -14.99 6.56 -14.35
N LEU A 193 -14.81 7.46 -15.32
CA LEU A 193 -13.74 8.45 -15.28
C LEU A 193 -14.15 9.44 -14.22
N ILE A 194 -13.58 9.34 -13.03
CA ILE A 194 -13.88 10.34 -12.04
C ILE A 194 -13.22 11.64 -12.42
N HIS A 195 -14.08 12.60 -12.45
CA HIS A 195 -13.73 14.00 -12.52
C HIS A 195 -12.95 14.35 -11.25
N ILE A 196 -11.67 14.69 -11.44
CA ILE A 196 -10.91 15.46 -10.47
C ILE A 196 -11.44 16.89 -10.54
#